data_1082b961550c6bf9432d93a46a809256
#
_entry.id   1082b961550c6bf9432d93a46a809256
#
_cell.length_a   1.000
_cell.length_b   1.000
_cell.length_c   1.000
_cell.angle_alpha   90.00
_cell.angle_beta   90.00
_cell.angle_gamma   90.00
#
_symmetry.space_group_name_H-M   'P 1'
#
loop_
_entity.id
_entity.type
_entity.pdbx_description
1 polymer ?
#
loop_
_entity_poly.entity_id
_entity_poly.type
_entity_poly.pdbx_seq_one_letter_code
_entity_poly.pdbx_strand_id
1 'polypeptide(L)'
;MQDSWCLGSQYWSKNKHRKNYFAKYGILLDMVGGPNAKFYEEDFSKFYADNILQKVWNIGHDIGYGEFFVFERGAQFLDDHYYVNKITSIPAIDIIEFDPSSKNKFNKHWHTHGDDLNNISKKTLKAIGQTVMHVIYND
;
A
#
# COMPACT_ATOMS: atom_id res chain seq x y z
N MET A 1 3.46 -23.40 -13.13
CA MET A 1 4.65 -22.79 -12.49
C MET A 1 4.23 -22.41 -11.09
N GLN A 2 4.95 -22.84 -10.06
CA GLN A 2 4.64 -22.45 -8.68
C GLN A 2 4.98 -20.97 -8.56
N ASP A 3 4.02 -20.18 -8.10
CA ASP A 3 4.21 -18.77 -7.86
C ASP A 3 5.16 -18.57 -6.67
N SER A 4 6.37 -18.06 -6.94
CA SER A 4 7.45 -17.89 -5.96
C SER A 4 7.55 -16.47 -5.41
N TRP A 5 6.60 -15.61 -5.73
CA TRP A 5 6.56 -14.20 -5.27
C TRP A 5 5.76 -14.07 -3.96
N CYS A 6 6.18 -13.17 -3.07
CA CYS A 6 5.49 -12.88 -1.79
C CYS A 6 5.20 -14.16 -0.97
N LEU A 7 6.19 -15.04 -0.83
CA LEU A 7 6.03 -16.33 -0.16
C LEU A 7 5.59 -16.21 1.30
N GLY A 8 5.99 -15.13 1.98
CA GLY A 8 5.60 -14.84 3.37
C GLY A 8 4.10 -14.64 3.51
N SER A 9 3.50 -13.77 2.70
CA SER A 9 2.06 -13.50 2.72
C SER A 9 1.25 -14.70 2.24
N GLN A 10 1.74 -15.45 1.25
CA GLN A 10 1.12 -16.71 0.84
C GLN A 10 1.08 -17.74 1.98
N TYR A 11 2.21 -17.89 2.69
CA TYR A 11 2.28 -18.82 3.83
C TYR A 11 1.37 -18.37 4.96
N TRP A 12 1.46 -17.09 5.39
CA TRP A 12 0.63 -16.54 6.44
C TRP A 12 -0.87 -16.65 6.12
N SER A 13 -1.26 -16.37 4.89
CA SER A 13 -2.66 -16.44 4.45
C SER A 13 -3.25 -17.85 4.57
N LYS A 14 -2.42 -18.88 4.34
CA LYS A 14 -2.78 -20.30 4.50
C LYS A 14 -2.68 -20.78 5.95
N ASN A 15 -1.76 -20.20 6.73
CA ASN A 15 -1.38 -20.65 8.06
C ASN A 15 -1.42 -19.48 9.05
N LYS A 16 -2.61 -18.92 9.28
CA LYS A 16 -2.76 -17.75 10.16
C LYS A 16 -2.21 -18.04 11.56
N HIS A 17 -1.55 -17.05 12.17
CA HIS A 17 -0.90 -17.15 13.48
C HIS A 17 -1.87 -17.49 14.64
N ARG A 18 -3.16 -17.34 14.44
CA ARG A 18 -4.23 -17.76 15.36
C ARG A 18 -5.33 -18.49 14.59
N LYS A 19 -5.82 -19.58 15.17
CA LYS A 19 -7.03 -20.26 14.65
C LYS A 19 -8.20 -19.27 14.68
N ASN A 20 -8.95 -19.19 13.58
CA ASN A 20 -10.08 -18.27 13.41
C ASN A 20 -9.69 -16.77 13.46
N TYR A 21 -8.45 -16.42 13.16
CA TYR A 21 -8.07 -15.03 13.03
C TYR A 21 -8.84 -14.36 11.88
N PHE A 22 -9.40 -13.20 12.19
CA PHE A 22 -10.09 -12.34 11.23
C PHE A 22 -9.65 -10.88 11.47
N ALA A 23 -9.47 -10.13 10.40
CA ALA A 23 -9.27 -8.68 10.45
C ALA A 23 -10.34 -8.00 9.59
N LYS A 24 -10.76 -6.81 9.98
CA LYS A 24 -11.72 -6.02 9.20
C LYS A 24 -11.15 -5.68 7.82
N TYR A 25 -9.86 -5.34 7.78
CA TYR A 25 -9.08 -5.05 6.56
C TYR A 25 -7.57 -5.16 6.83
N GLY A 26 -6.79 -5.11 5.78
CA GLY A 26 -5.33 -4.98 5.79
C GLY A 26 -4.88 -3.74 5.00
N ILE A 27 -3.80 -3.11 5.45
CA ILE A 27 -3.13 -2.04 4.72
C ILE A 27 -1.66 -2.41 4.60
N LEU A 28 -1.20 -2.66 3.38
CA LEU A 28 0.20 -2.79 3.06
C LEU A 28 0.79 -1.39 2.86
N LEU A 29 2.00 -1.18 3.33
CA LEU A 29 2.77 0.05 3.14
C LEU A 29 4.05 -0.32 2.42
N ASP A 30 4.14 -0.04 1.13
CA ASP A 30 5.34 -0.28 0.35
C ASP A 30 5.84 1.02 -0.30
N MET A 31 7.14 1.25 -0.23
CA MET A 31 7.81 2.44 -0.79
C MET A 31 7.17 3.78 -0.35
N VAL A 32 6.75 3.88 0.91
CA VAL A 32 6.02 5.05 1.45
C VAL A 32 6.93 6.16 1.97
N GLY A 33 8.21 6.14 1.65
CA GLY A 33 9.21 7.08 2.16
C GLY A 33 9.85 7.99 1.10
N GLY A 34 9.53 7.84 -0.17
CA GLY A 34 10.15 8.62 -1.24
C GLY A 34 9.87 10.13 -1.13
N PRO A 35 10.86 11.01 -1.46
CA PRO A 35 10.61 12.45 -1.54
C PRO A 35 9.59 12.77 -2.63
N ASN A 36 8.54 13.52 -2.28
CA ASN A 36 7.44 13.90 -3.19
C ASN A 36 6.67 12.71 -3.76
N ALA A 37 6.69 11.56 -3.08
CA ALA A 37 5.94 10.37 -3.48
C ALA A 37 4.46 10.69 -3.74
N LYS A 38 3.88 10.00 -4.71
CA LYS A 38 2.46 10.04 -5.04
C LYS A 38 1.90 8.62 -4.98
N PHE A 39 0.76 8.49 -4.34
CA PHE A 39 0.06 7.24 -4.16
C PHE A 39 -1.22 7.30 -4.97
N TYR A 40 -1.30 6.45 -5.99
CA TYR A 40 -2.45 6.32 -6.88
C TYR A 40 -3.33 5.14 -6.42
N GLU A 41 -4.56 5.07 -6.92
CA GLU A 41 -5.44 3.94 -6.65
C GLU A 41 -4.92 2.68 -7.35
N GLU A 42 -4.23 1.81 -6.61
CA GLU A 42 -3.66 0.56 -7.13
C GLU A 42 -4.77 -0.41 -7.54
N ASP A 43 -4.60 -1.12 -8.65
CA ASP A 43 -5.68 -1.87 -9.32
C ASP A 43 -6.23 -3.06 -8.52
N PHE A 44 -5.39 -3.86 -7.88
CA PHE A 44 -5.87 -4.96 -7.03
C PHE A 44 -6.55 -4.44 -5.78
N SER A 45 -6.01 -3.39 -5.17
CA SER A 45 -6.62 -2.69 -4.03
C SER A 45 -8.02 -2.21 -4.39
N LYS A 46 -8.15 -1.57 -5.55
CA LYS A 46 -9.44 -1.10 -6.07
C LYS A 46 -10.40 -2.24 -6.37
N PHE A 47 -9.92 -3.34 -6.93
CA PHE A 47 -10.74 -4.49 -7.26
C PHE A 47 -11.26 -5.24 -6.02
N TYR A 48 -10.39 -5.47 -5.03
CA TYR A 48 -10.73 -6.30 -3.87
C TYR A 48 -11.28 -5.52 -2.67
N ALA A 49 -10.88 -4.25 -2.52
CA ALA A 49 -11.09 -3.47 -1.29
C ALA A 49 -11.31 -1.97 -1.54
N ASP A 50 -12.07 -1.61 -2.60
CA ASP A 50 -12.29 -0.21 -3.01
C ASP A 50 -12.85 0.66 -1.86
N ASN A 51 -13.75 0.13 -1.04
CA ASN A 51 -14.29 0.85 0.10
C ASN A 51 -13.22 1.25 1.14
N ILE A 52 -12.23 0.41 1.36
CA ILE A 52 -11.09 0.71 2.24
C ILE A 52 -10.15 1.69 1.56
N LEU A 53 -9.85 1.49 0.28
CA LEU A 53 -9.04 2.38 -0.53
C LEU A 53 -9.60 3.81 -0.47
N GLN A 54 -10.87 3.98 -0.82
CA GLN A 54 -11.54 5.29 -0.80
C GLN A 54 -11.56 5.91 0.60
N LYS A 55 -11.79 5.12 1.65
CA LYS A 55 -11.72 5.60 3.04
C LYS A 55 -10.36 6.19 3.36
N VAL A 56 -9.27 5.49 3.01
CA VAL A 56 -7.89 5.93 3.28
C VAL A 56 -7.58 7.22 2.50
N TRP A 57 -7.89 7.27 1.20
CA TRP A 57 -7.65 8.44 0.35
C TRP A 57 -8.42 9.67 0.83
N ASN A 58 -9.70 9.51 1.17
CA ASN A 58 -10.52 10.60 1.70
C ASN A 58 -9.96 11.12 3.04
N ILE A 59 -9.61 10.24 3.98
CA ILE A 59 -8.99 10.64 5.25
C ILE A 59 -7.69 11.39 5.01
N GLY A 60 -6.83 10.93 4.10
CA GLY A 60 -5.59 11.61 3.73
C GLY A 60 -5.83 13.04 3.26
N HIS A 61 -6.85 13.27 2.44
CA HIS A 61 -7.27 14.60 2.00
C HIS A 61 -7.83 15.44 3.15
N ASP A 62 -8.72 14.87 3.97
CA ASP A 62 -9.41 15.58 5.06
C ASP A 62 -8.44 16.11 6.13
N ILE A 63 -7.34 15.37 6.39
CA ILE A 63 -6.32 15.78 7.36
C ILE A 63 -5.16 16.59 6.75
N GLY A 64 -5.30 17.01 5.46
CA GLY A 64 -4.39 17.94 4.81
C GLY A 64 -3.21 17.30 4.07
N TYR A 65 -3.27 16.00 3.76
CA TYR A 65 -2.25 15.28 3.00
C TYR A 65 -2.67 14.94 1.56
N GLY A 66 -3.69 15.62 1.03
CA GLY A 66 -4.21 15.37 -0.31
C GLY A 66 -3.16 15.48 -1.43
N GLU A 67 -2.05 16.19 -1.19
CA GLU A 67 -0.95 16.25 -2.16
C GLU A 67 -0.28 14.90 -2.43
N PHE A 68 -0.40 13.94 -1.50
CA PHE A 68 0.20 12.60 -1.62
C PHE A 68 -0.76 11.58 -2.24
N PHE A 69 -2.06 11.71 -1.98
CA PHE A 69 -3.09 10.75 -2.39
C PHE A 69 -3.80 11.22 -3.66
N VAL A 70 -3.60 10.51 -4.77
CA VAL A 70 -4.13 10.87 -6.09
C VAL A 70 -5.34 9.98 -6.40
N PHE A 71 -6.51 10.59 -6.62
CA PHE A 71 -7.75 9.90 -7.02
C PHE A 71 -7.75 9.58 -8.52
N GLU A 72 -6.69 8.93 -8.97
CA GLU A 72 -6.55 8.42 -10.32
C GLU A 72 -6.08 6.97 -10.25
N ARG A 73 -6.50 6.20 -11.23
CA ARG A 73 -6.09 4.81 -11.35
C ARG A 73 -4.59 4.70 -11.55
N GLY A 74 -3.95 3.91 -10.71
CA GLY A 74 -2.54 3.58 -10.78
C GLY A 74 -2.27 2.40 -11.72
N ALA A 75 -1.30 1.59 -11.34
CA ALA A 75 -1.00 0.33 -12.02
C ALA A 75 -1.41 -0.86 -11.15
N GLN A 76 -1.31 -2.05 -11.72
CA GLN A 76 -1.51 -3.31 -11.01
C GLN A 76 -0.17 -3.83 -10.52
N PHE A 77 -0.02 -3.98 -9.21
CA PHE A 77 1.18 -4.50 -8.59
C PHE A 77 0.92 -5.85 -7.92
N LEU A 78 1.73 -6.85 -8.28
CA LEU A 78 1.68 -8.15 -7.61
C LEU A 78 2.51 -8.07 -6.33
N ASP A 79 1.82 -7.89 -5.19
CA ASP A 79 2.44 -7.76 -3.88
C ASP A 79 1.64 -8.51 -2.79
N ASP A 80 2.06 -8.41 -1.55
CA ASP A 80 1.52 -9.15 -0.40
C ASP A 80 0.00 -9.01 -0.26
N HIS A 81 -0.56 -7.81 -0.47
CA HIS A 81 -1.99 -7.55 -0.40
C HIS A 81 -2.79 -8.40 -1.41
N TYR A 82 -2.24 -8.68 -2.59
CA TYR A 82 -2.89 -9.54 -3.58
C TYR A 82 -3.13 -10.94 -3.03
N TYR A 83 -2.12 -11.53 -2.40
CA TYR A 83 -2.24 -12.89 -1.84
C TYR A 83 -3.14 -12.92 -0.61
N VAL A 84 -3.11 -11.90 0.23
CA VAL A 84 -4.03 -11.75 1.35
C VAL A 84 -5.48 -11.74 0.84
N ASN A 85 -5.79 -10.91 -0.13
CA ASN A 85 -7.12 -10.86 -0.75
C ASN A 85 -7.52 -12.19 -1.38
N LYS A 86 -6.62 -12.79 -2.17
CA LYS A 86 -6.90 -14.00 -2.96
C LYS A 86 -7.11 -15.24 -2.10
N ILE A 87 -6.38 -15.37 -1.00
CA ILE A 87 -6.34 -16.59 -0.18
C ILE A 87 -7.23 -16.47 1.05
N THR A 88 -7.39 -15.25 1.57
CA THR A 88 -8.24 -14.99 2.74
C THR A 88 -9.49 -14.22 2.35
N SER A 89 -10.40 -13.99 3.26
CA SER A 89 -11.52 -13.07 3.05
C SER A 89 -11.28 -11.70 3.67
N ILE A 90 -10.02 -11.35 3.96
CA ILE A 90 -9.64 -10.06 4.52
C ILE A 90 -9.39 -9.10 3.36
N PRO A 91 -10.21 -8.04 3.19
CA PRO A 91 -9.94 -7.03 2.17
C PRO A 91 -8.65 -6.29 2.50
N ALA A 92 -7.72 -6.21 1.57
CA ALA A 92 -6.43 -5.58 1.78
C ALA A 92 -6.09 -4.63 0.62
N ILE A 93 -5.54 -3.47 0.97
CA ILE A 93 -5.05 -2.48 0.02
C ILE A 93 -3.54 -2.34 0.14
N ASP A 94 -2.93 -1.80 -0.91
CA ASP A 94 -1.54 -1.38 -0.94
C ASP A 94 -1.44 0.14 -1.11
N ILE A 95 -0.73 0.80 -0.22
CA ILE A 95 -0.30 2.19 -0.38
C ILE A 95 1.12 2.12 -0.91
N ILE A 96 1.27 2.26 -2.22
CA ILE A 96 2.54 2.12 -2.92
C ILE A 96 2.83 3.35 -3.78
N GLU A 97 4.08 3.84 -3.73
CA GLU A 97 4.51 4.93 -4.60
C GLU A 97 4.41 4.52 -6.07
N PHE A 98 3.79 5.38 -6.88
CA PHE A 98 3.68 5.19 -8.32
C PHE A 98 4.08 6.46 -9.07
N ASP A 99 5.07 6.33 -9.95
CA ASP A 99 5.51 7.41 -10.84
C ASP A 99 5.20 7.04 -12.30
N PRO A 100 4.10 7.54 -12.87
CA PRO A 100 3.73 7.23 -14.25
C PRO A 100 4.75 7.73 -15.29
N SER A 101 5.60 8.69 -14.92
CA SER A 101 6.63 9.26 -15.80
C SER A 101 7.91 8.42 -15.85
N SER A 102 8.17 7.61 -14.82
CA SER A 102 9.38 6.79 -14.77
C SER A 102 9.23 5.52 -15.63
N LYS A 103 10.36 5.01 -16.12
CA LYS A 103 10.38 3.81 -16.97
C LYS A 103 9.90 2.55 -16.24
N ASN A 104 10.25 2.40 -14.98
CA ASN A 104 9.88 1.27 -14.13
C ASN A 104 8.63 1.53 -13.29
N LYS A 105 8.01 2.71 -13.43
CA LYS A 105 6.81 3.15 -12.69
C LYS A 105 7.02 3.41 -11.19
N PHE A 106 8.25 3.33 -10.71
CA PHE A 106 8.64 3.56 -9.33
C PHE A 106 9.66 4.68 -9.18
N ASN A 107 9.99 5.03 -7.95
CA ASN A 107 11.07 5.94 -7.60
C ASN A 107 12.37 5.54 -8.30
N LYS A 108 13.14 6.54 -8.75
CA LYS A 108 14.42 6.32 -9.45
C LYS A 108 15.46 5.52 -8.65
N HIS A 109 15.32 5.48 -7.32
CA HIS A 109 16.23 4.75 -6.43
C HIS A 109 15.82 3.29 -6.20
N TRP A 110 14.62 2.90 -6.65
CA TRP A 110 14.11 1.54 -6.51
C TRP A 110 15.10 0.50 -7.04
N HIS A 111 15.44 -0.47 -6.19
CA HIS A 111 16.43 -1.52 -6.46
C HIS A 111 17.83 -1.01 -6.86
N THR A 112 18.25 0.12 -6.33
CA THR A 112 19.59 0.67 -6.51
C THR A 112 20.29 0.89 -5.16
N HIS A 113 21.63 1.13 -5.18
CA HIS A 113 22.37 1.54 -3.98
C HIS A 113 21.98 2.95 -3.47
N GLY A 114 21.24 3.71 -4.26
CA GLY A 114 20.69 5.01 -3.86
C GLY A 114 19.40 4.88 -3.03
N ASP A 115 18.87 3.68 -2.82
CA ASP A 115 17.78 3.44 -1.88
C ASP A 115 18.34 3.37 -0.45
N ASP A 116 18.60 4.55 0.10
CA ASP A 116 19.20 4.76 1.40
C ASP A 116 18.49 5.87 2.20
N LEU A 117 18.92 6.10 3.45
CA LEU A 117 18.32 7.09 4.35
C LEU A 117 18.38 8.53 3.83
N ASN A 118 19.30 8.87 2.92
CA ASN A 118 19.40 10.22 2.36
C ASN A 118 18.25 10.50 1.38
N ASN A 119 17.63 9.45 0.86
CA ASN A 119 16.51 9.50 -0.07
C ASN A 119 15.17 9.20 0.59
N ILE A 120 15.08 9.26 1.93
CA ILE A 120 13.84 9.12 2.69
C ILE A 120 13.34 10.49 3.15
N SER A 121 12.07 10.77 2.86
CA SER A 121 11.36 11.99 3.27
C SER A 121 10.56 11.75 4.55
N LYS A 122 10.96 12.43 5.63
CA LYS A 122 10.17 12.44 6.88
C LYS A 122 8.77 13.02 6.67
N LYS A 123 8.61 13.96 5.71
CA LYS A 123 7.31 14.54 5.36
C LYS A 123 6.37 13.47 4.79
N THR A 124 6.87 12.66 3.86
CA THR A 124 6.09 11.58 3.25
C THR A 124 5.72 10.51 4.29
N LEU A 125 6.71 10.04 5.07
CA LEU A 125 6.45 9.08 6.15
C LEU A 125 5.42 9.59 7.16
N LYS A 126 5.51 10.89 7.53
CA LYS A 126 4.54 11.51 8.43
C LYS A 126 3.14 11.52 7.83
N ALA A 127 3.01 11.89 6.56
CA ALA A 127 1.70 11.95 5.88
C ALA A 127 1.02 10.58 5.88
N ILE A 128 1.75 9.53 5.47
CA ILE A 128 1.22 8.18 5.46
C ILE A 128 0.93 7.68 6.87
N GLY A 129 1.88 7.83 7.79
CA GLY A 129 1.71 7.37 9.18
C GLY A 129 0.50 8.02 9.86
N GLN A 130 0.31 9.34 9.73
CA GLN A 130 -0.84 10.02 10.31
C GLN A 130 -2.15 9.61 9.63
N THR A 131 -2.18 9.43 8.32
CA THR A 131 -3.37 8.95 7.61
C THR A 131 -3.78 7.57 8.11
N VAL A 132 -2.85 6.62 8.18
CA VAL A 132 -3.11 5.26 8.65
C VAL A 132 -3.57 5.25 10.12
N MET A 133 -2.94 6.06 10.98
CA MET A 133 -3.37 6.21 12.37
C MET A 133 -4.81 6.73 12.47
N HIS A 134 -5.18 7.75 11.68
CA HIS A 134 -6.57 8.22 11.63
C HIS A 134 -7.54 7.13 11.17
N VAL A 135 -7.17 6.35 10.16
CA VAL A 135 -8.00 5.23 9.69
C VAL A 135 -8.23 4.20 10.80
N ILE A 136 -7.18 3.83 11.55
CA ILE A 136 -7.24 2.78 12.58
C ILE A 136 -8.04 3.24 13.81
N TYR A 137 -7.83 4.49 14.27
CA TYR A 137 -8.41 4.95 15.53
C TYR A 137 -9.78 5.61 15.39
N ASN A 138 -10.25 5.89 14.18
CA ASN A 138 -11.58 6.42 13.92
C ASN A 138 -12.48 5.43 13.15
N ASP A 139 -12.17 4.14 13.23
CA ASP A 139 -12.92 3.08 12.56
C ASP A 139 -14.12 2.57 13.38
#